data_16c8fc4bef2877b79e473e60afd3cb39
#
_entry.id   16c8fc4bef2877b79e473e60afd3cb39
#
_cell.length_a   1.000
_cell.length_b   1.000
_cell.length_c   1.000
_cell.angle_alpha   90.00
_cell.angle_beta   90.00
_cell.angle_gamma   90.00
#
_symmetry.space_group_name_H-M   'P 1'
#
loop_
_entity.id
_entity.type
_entity.pdbx_description
1 polymer ?
#
loop_
_entity_poly.entity_id
_entity_poly.type
_entity_poly.pdbx_seq_one_letter_code
_entity_poly.pdbx_strand_id
1 'polypeptide(L)'
;IDAGGQAITIHGRTTQQKFSGVVNRDGIARVVEAVGKHCRGAGHNVPVIGNGDVREAEDALAMMRKTGCAGVMIGRGALSTPWLFRDAWAVIRGEAAPPEPVLEAKLNIIRRYLGLMLQFRDERYAMTQIRRRISWFGKRLGKELDHRGRPVGCKPLRERVRAAVAPADVHAALDEFLAGGLRGGEMEVEAEV
;
A
#
# COMPACT_ATOMS: atom_id res chain seq x y z
N ILE A 1 11.06 25.87 -6.15
CA ILE A 1 11.76 26.26 -4.92
C ILE A 1 11.55 27.76 -4.69
N ASP A 2 11.91 28.59 -5.63
CA ASP A 2 11.82 30.05 -5.54
C ASP A 2 10.38 30.57 -5.33
N ALA A 3 9.38 29.78 -5.70
CA ALA A 3 7.96 30.04 -5.44
C ALA A 3 7.51 29.62 -4.01
N GLY A 4 8.44 29.28 -3.09
CA GLY A 4 8.12 28.91 -1.71
C GLY A 4 7.78 27.44 -1.49
N GLY A 5 8.08 26.55 -2.43
CA GLY A 5 7.91 25.11 -2.27
C GLY A 5 8.79 24.56 -1.15
N GLN A 6 8.19 23.89 -0.15
CA GLN A 6 8.89 23.34 1.02
C GLN A 6 9.28 21.87 0.89
N ALA A 7 8.73 21.16 -0.08
CA ALA A 7 9.10 19.77 -0.41
C ALA A 7 8.73 19.49 -1.87
N ILE A 8 9.43 18.54 -2.49
CA ILE A 8 9.16 18.10 -3.86
C ILE A 8 8.97 16.60 -3.87
N THR A 9 7.85 16.11 -4.43
CA THR A 9 7.66 14.68 -4.67
C THR A 9 7.85 14.39 -6.16
N ILE A 10 8.73 13.43 -6.48
CA ILE A 10 9.03 13.01 -7.84
C ILE A 10 8.60 11.58 -8.06
N HIS A 11 7.72 11.36 -9.07
CA HIS A 11 7.40 10.04 -9.57
C HIS A 11 8.28 9.69 -10.77
N GLY A 12 8.97 8.55 -10.68
CA GLY A 12 9.95 8.13 -11.69
C GLY A 12 9.35 7.54 -12.98
N ARG A 13 8.08 7.86 -13.33
CA ARG A 13 7.45 7.52 -14.61
C ARG A 13 6.85 8.75 -15.26
N THR A 14 6.83 8.76 -16.60
CA THR A 14 6.12 9.78 -17.36
C THR A 14 4.61 9.48 -17.40
N THR A 15 3.80 10.48 -17.73
CA THR A 15 2.35 10.34 -17.96
C THR A 15 2.05 9.29 -19.04
N GLN A 16 2.90 9.20 -20.08
CA GLN A 16 2.74 8.23 -21.17
C GLN A 16 2.98 6.79 -20.71
N GLN A 17 3.95 6.57 -19.82
CA GLN A 17 4.23 5.25 -19.25
C GLN A 17 3.12 4.75 -18.32
N LYS A 18 2.35 5.64 -17.72
CA LYS A 18 1.33 5.29 -16.70
C LYS A 18 1.93 4.39 -15.62
N PHE A 19 1.54 3.11 -15.62
CA PHE A 19 2.00 2.10 -14.64
C PHE A 19 2.92 1.04 -15.27
N SER A 20 3.24 1.18 -16.57
CA SER A 20 4.06 0.21 -17.31
C SER A 20 5.55 0.44 -17.06
N GLY A 21 6.33 -0.63 -17.18
CA GLY A 21 7.79 -0.59 -17.04
C GLY A 21 8.26 -0.36 -15.60
N VAL A 22 9.53 -0.07 -15.44
CA VAL A 22 10.21 0.14 -14.15
C VAL A 22 10.35 1.62 -13.87
N VAL A 23 10.25 2.01 -12.60
CA VAL A 23 10.51 3.39 -12.15
C VAL A 23 11.94 3.81 -12.44
N ASN A 24 12.10 4.96 -13.08
CA ASN A 24 13.40 5.56 -13.36
C ASN A 24 14.00 6.19 -12.11
N ARG A 25 14.66 5.39 -11.28
CA ARG A 25 15.34 5.85 -10.05
C ARG A 25 16.51 6.80 -10.36
N ASP A 26 17.19 6.62 -11.48
CA ASP A 26 18.29 7.51 -11.89
C ASP A 26 17.77 8.91 -12.26
N GLY A 27 16.58 8.99 -12.81
CA GLY A 27 15.87 10.25 -13.02
C GLY A 27 15.54 10.97 -11.71
N ILE A 28 15.09 10.23 -10.69
CA ILE A 28 14.87 10.77 -9.34
C ILE A 28 16.19 11.28 -8.74
N ALA A 29 17.27 10.51 -8.83
CA ALA A 29 18.58 10.90 -8.31
C ALA A 29 19.07 12.22 -8.94
N ARG A 30 18.91 12.39 -10.25
CA ARG A 30 19.26 13.66 -10.93
C ARG A 30 18.48 14.87 -10.39
N VAL A 31 17.18 14.67 -10.08
CA VAL A 31 16.38 15.74 -9.46
C VAL A 31 16.87 16.05 -8.05
N VAL A 32 17.17 15.03 -7.24
CA VAL A 32 17.75 15.21 -5.90
C VAL A 32 19.02 16.02 -5.97
N GLU A 33 19.93 15.70 -6.90
CA GLU A 33 21.19 16.43 -7.09
C GLU A 33 20.95 17.89 -7.52
N ALA A 34 20.05 18.13 -8.48
CA ALA A 34 19.75 19.46 -8.97
C ALA A 34 19.14 20.35 -7.89
N VAL A 35 18.17 19.81 -7.11
CA VAL A 35 17.57 20.51 -5.97
C VAL A 35 18.63 20.81 -4.90
N GLY A 36 19.48 19.84 -4.57
CA GLY A 36 20.55 20.03 -3.59
C GLY A 36 21.57 21.11 -4.02
N LYS A 37 21.91 21.19 -5.31
CA LYS A 37 22.78 22.25 -5.84
C LYS A 37 22.13 23.64 -5.69
N HIS A 38 20.85 23.77 -6.08
CA HIS A 38 20.11 25.02 -5.98
C HIS A 38 19.97 25.47 -4.51
N CYS A 39 19.60 24.57 -3.60
CA CYS A 39 19.42 24.87 -2.19
C CYS A 39 20.71 25.36 -1.50
N ARG A 40 21.87 24.79 -1.83
CA ARG A 40 23.15 25.24 -1.27
C ARG A 40 23.48 26.68 -1.60
N GLY A 41 23.14 27.13 -2.81
CA GLY A 41 23.34 28.52 -3.22
C GLY A 41 22.39 29.51 -2.54
N ALA A 42 21.22 29.07 -2.12
CA ALA A 42 20.15 29.91 -1.59
C ALA A 42 19.94 29.81 -0.07
N GLY A 43 20.74 28.99 0.64
CA GLY A 43 20.62 28.80 2.09
C GLY A 43 19.33 28.06 2.51
N HIS A 44 18.68 27.33 1.60
CA HIS A 44 17.46 26.55 1.85
C HIS A 44 17.76 25.06 1.95
N ASN A 45 16.82 24.33 2.53
CA ASN A 45 16.79 22.86 2.45
C ASN A 45 15.37 22.41 2.03
N VAL A 46 15.24 21.94 0.79
CA VAL A 46 13.97 21.45 0.24
C VAL A 46 14.12 19.93 0.03
N PRO A 47 13.47 19.10 0.86
CA PRO A 47 13.57 17.65 0.72
C PRO A 47 12.89 17.17 -0.56
N VAL A 48 13.52 16.21 -1.24
CA VAL A 48 12.94 15.49 -2.37
C VAL A 48 12.44 14.15 -1.87
N ILE A 49 11.18 13.83 -2.17
CA ILE A 49 10.51 12.58 -1.84
C ILE A 49 10.42 11.71 -3.10
N GLY A 50 11.01 10.52 -3.07
CA GLY A 50 10.93 9.57 -4.18
C GLY A 50 9.60 8.82 -4.19
N ASN A 51 9.01 8.62 -5.38
CA ASN A 51 7.76 7.88 -5.53
C ASN A 51 7.84 6.88 -6.69
N GLY A 52 7.27 5.70 -6.46
CA GLY A 52 7.03 4.66 -7.46
C GLY A 52 7.64 3.31 -7.09
N ASP A 53 6.91 2.23 -7.39
CA ASP A 53 7.29 0.82 -7.21
C ASP A 53 7.81 0.46 -5.80
N VAL A 54 7.19 1.02 -4.76
CA VAL A 54 7.41 0.63 -3.37
C VAL A 54 6.29 -0.33 -2.99
N ARG A 55 6.60 -1.62 -2.96
CA ARG A 55 5.68 -2.73 -2.68
C ARG A 55 6.02 -3.46 -1.38
N GLU A 56 7.32 -3.58 -1.09
CA GLU A 56 7.88 -4.17 0.13
C GLU A 56 8.76 -3.14 0.86
N ALA A 57 9.11 -3.43 2.11
CA ALA A 57 9.87 -2.49 2.96
C ALA A 57 11.26 -2.14 2.38
N GLU A 58 11.91 -3.15 1.80
CA GLU A 58 13.22 -3.05 1.17
C GLU A 58 13.23 -2.11 -0.04
N ASP A 59 12.10 -2.00 -0.75
CA ASP A 59 11.97 -1.08 -1.90
C ASP A 59 12.12 0.37 -1.46
N ALA A 60 11.58 0.71 -0.27
CA ALA A 60 11.71 2.05 0.29
C ALA A 60 13.17 2.37 0.60
N LEU A 61 13.89 1.46 1.26
CA LEU A 61 15.31 1.61 1.56
C LEU A 61 16.14 1.69 0.27
N ALA A 62 15.86 0.82 -0.70
CA ALA A 62 16.55 0.81 -1.99
C ALA A 62 16.31 2.12 -2.78
N MET A 63 15.10 2.68 -2.71
CA MET A 63 14.80 3.99 -3.30
C MET A 63 15.68 5.07 -2.66
N MET A 64 15.70 5.18 -1.33
CA MET A 64 16.49 6.19 -0.62
C MET A 64 17.99 6.03 -0.90
N ARG A 65 18.53 4.82 -0.81
CA ARG A 65 19.95 4.54 -1.05
C ARG A 65 20.37 4.88 -2.48
N LYS A 66 19.56 4.48 -3.45
CA LYS A 66 19.91 4.68 -4.86
C LYS A 66 19.77 6.14 -5.31
N THR A 67 18.79 6.87 -4.78
CA THR A 67 18.46 8.21 -5.28
C THR A 67 18.95 9.34 -4.40
N GLY A 68 19.26 9.07 -3.12
CA GLY A 68 19.57 10.09 -2.13
C GLY A 68 18.36 10.94 -1.71
N CYS A 69 17.12 10.52 -2.04
CA CYS A 69 15.92 11.24 -1.63
C CYS A 69 15.74 11.20 -0.09
N ALA A 70 15.15 12.26 0.46
CA ALA A 70 14.96 12.43 1.90
C ALA A 70 13.85 11.54 2.49
N GLY A 71 12.99 10.99 1.65
CA GLY A 71 11.91 10.10 2.05
C GLY A 71 11.26 9.45 0.84
N VAL A 72 10.29 8.55 1.11
CA VAL A 72 9.61 7.78 0.08
C VAL A 72 8.09 7.90 0.23
N MET A 73 7.41 8.15 -0.87
CA MET A 73 5.95 8.10 -0.94
C MET A 73 5.51 6.70 -1.36
N ILE A 74 4.68 6.07 -0.55
CA ILE A 74 4.10 4.76 -0.81
C ILE A 74 2.67 4.95 -1.33
N GLY A 75 2.40 4.49 -2.55
CA GLY A 75 1.07 4.56 -3.16
C GLY A 75 0.33 3.22 -3.05
N ARG A 76 0.21 2.51 -4.16
CA ARG A 76 -0.58 1.27 -4.29
C ARG A 76 -0.14 0.14 -3.34
N GLY A 77 1.14 0.07 -2.96
CA GLY A 77 1.64 -0.90 -1.98
C GLY A 77 0.85 -0.85 -0.67
N ALA A 78 0.54 0.35 -0.17
CA ALA A 78 -0.24 0.54 1.05
C ALA A 78 -1.70 0.07 0.96
N LEU A 79 -2.26 -0.09 -0.23
CA LEU A 79 -3.63 -0.59 -0.41
C LEU A 79 -3.75 -2.09 -0.13
N SER A 80 -2.70 -2.86 -0.43
CA SER A 80 -2.65 -4.30 -0.13
C SER A 80 -1.99 -4.58 1.21
N THR A 81 -1.04 -3.75 1.60
CA THR A 81 -0.18 -3.93 2.77
C THR A 81 -0.13 -2.64 3.59
N PRO A 82 -1.21 -2.27 4.32
CA PRO A 82 -1.24 -1.02 5.09
C PRO A 82 -0.14 -0.89 6.15
N TRP A 83 0.36 -2.00 6.67
CA TRP A 83 1.49 -2.05 7.62
C TRP A 83 2.85 -1.83 6.96
N LEU A 84 2.92 -1.70 5.63
CA LEU A 84 4.15 -1.41 4.89
C LEU A 84 4.88 -0.14 5.38
N PHE A 85 4.15 0.85 5.88
CA PHE A 85 4.77 2.05 6.47
C PHE A 85 5.58 1.72 7.73
N ARG A 86 5.04 0.87 8.60
CA ARG A 86 5.72 0.38 9.80
C ARG A 86 6.98 -0.40 9.43
N ASP A 87 6.85 -1.30 8.48
CA ASP A 87 7.92 -2.20 8.05
C ASP A 87 9.03 -1.40 7.34
N ALA A 88 8.67 -0.51 6.42
CA ALA A 88 9.62 0.37 5.75
C ALA A 88 10.35 1.29 6.72
N TRP A 89 9.65 1.80 7.75
CA TRP A 89 10.28 2.63 8.77
C TRP A 89 11.34 1.85 9.58
N ALA A 90 11.05 0.61 9.98
CA ALA A 90 12.00 -0.26 10.67
C ALA A 90 13.24 -0.52 9.79
N VAL A 91 13.03 -0.94 8.55
CA VAL A 91 14.12 -1.28 7.61
C VAL A 91 15.00 -0.04 7.30
N ILE A 92 14.40 1.13 7.12
CA ILE A 92 15.17 2.39 6.91
C ILE A 92 16.06 2.72 8.10
N ARG A 93 15.62 2.38 9.32
CA ARG A 93 16.41 2.57 10.55
C ARG A 93 17.47 1.49 10.78
N GLY A 94 17.53 0.48 9.92
CA GLY A 94 18.43 -0.66 10.08
C GLY A 94 17.92 -1.73 11.04
N GLU A 95 16.65 -1.68 11.39
CA GLU A 95 15.96 -2.67 12.21
C GLU A 95 15.32 -3.76 11.32
N ALA A 96 15.10 -4.95 11.86
CA ALA A 96 14.32 -5.98 11.16
C ALA A 96 12.86 -5.53 11.01
N ALA A 97 12.26 -5.83 9.86
CA ALA A 97 10.83 -5.63 9.69
C ALA A 97 10.07 -6.46 10.74
N PRO A 98 9.08 -5.88 11.45
CA PRO A 98 8.26 -6.63 12.38
C PRO A 98 7.52 -7.79 11.68
N PRO A 99 7.16 -8.86 12.41
CA PRO A 99 6.41 -9.96 11.81
C PRO A 99 5.10 -9.49 11.18
N GLU A 100 4.69 -10.18 10.12
CA GLU A 100 3.44 -9.88 9.41
C GLU A 100 2.25 -9.97 10.38
N PRO A 101 1.27 -9.04 10.33
CA PRO A 101 0.11 -9.08 11.21
C PRO A 101 -0.66 -10.39 11.06
N VAL A 102 -1.14 -10.93 12.18
CA VAL A 102 -2.04 -12.10 12.19
C VAL A 102 -3.35 -11.78 11.48
N LEU A 103 -4.08 -12.82 11.07
CA LEU A 103 -5.32 -12.66 10.30
C LEU A 103 -6.31 -11.68 10.94
N GLU A 104 -6.57 -11.83 12.23
CA GLU A 104 -7.49 -10.94 12.94
C GLU A 104 -7.07 -9.46 12.84
N ALA A 105 -5.78 -9.16 13.01
CA ALA A 105 -5.26 -7.80 12.88
C ALA A 105 -5.44 -7.26 11.45
N LYS A 106 -5.24 -8.09 10.43
CA LYS A 106 -5.50 -7.71 9.03
C LYS A 106 -6.97 -7.40 8.78
N LEU A 107 -7.89 -8.21 9.32
CA LEU A 107 -9.34 -7.97 9.21
C LEU A 107 -9.76 -6.71 9.97
N ASN A 108 -9.15 -6.43 11.13
CA ASN A 108 -9.39 -5.21 11.89
C ASN A 108 -8.96 -3.95 11.13
N ILE A 109 -7.92 -4.02 10.31
CA ILE A 109 -7.56 -2.92 9.39
C ILE A 109 -8.68 -2.65 8.39
N ILE A 110 -9.31 -3.70 7.85
CA ILE A 110 -10.43 -3.56 6.91
C ILE A 110 -11.65 -2.94 7.61
N ARG A 111 -11.97 -3.40 8.82
CA ARG A 111 -13.06 -2.82 9.65
C ARG A 111 -12.80 -1.35 9.92
N ARG A 112 -11.56 -1.01 10.31
CA ARG A 112 -11.17 0.39 10.56
C ARG A 112 -11.27 1.24 9.29
N TYR A 113 -10.85 0.72 8.14
CA TYR A 113 -11.00 1.42 6.87
C TYR A 113 -12.47 1.76 6.58
N LEU A 114 -13.38 0.78 6.71
CA LEU A 114 -14.82 1.00 6.53
C LEU A 114 -15.35 2.03 7.53
N GLY A 115 -15.00 1.89 8.81
CA GLY A 115 -15.42 2.83 9.86
C GLY A 115 -14.98 4.28 9.60
N LEU A 116 -13.73 4.48 9.15
CA LEU A 116 -13.25 5.80 8.76
C LEU A 116 -13.98 6.35 7.54
N MET A 117 -14.31 5.50 6.54
CA MET A 117 -15.11 5.95 5.42
C MET A 117 -16.51 6.39 5.85
N LEU A 118 -17.16 5.67 6.77
CA LEU A 118 -18.46 6.03 7.33
C LEU A 118 -18.41 7.29 8.19
N GLN A 119 -17.30 7.54 8.87
CA GLN A 119 -17.11 8.74 9.68
C GLN A 119 -16.97 10.02 8.84
N PHE A 120 -16.25 9.94 7.70
CA PHE A 120 -15.90 11.11 6.90
C PHE A 120 -16.70 11.25 5.60
N ARG A 121 -17.51 10.24 5.24
CA ARG A 121 -18.31 10.19 4.01
C ARG A 121 -19.66 9.51 4.29
N ASP A 122 -20.58 9.63 3.34
CA ASP A 122 -21.85 8.90 3.39
C ASP A 122 -21.66 7.38 3.21
N GLU A 123 -22.68 6.63 3.61
CA GLU A 123 -22.67 5.16 3.55
C GLU A 123 -22.53 4.65 2.10
N ARG A 124 -23.19 5.29 1.15
CA ARG A 124 -23.13 4.91 -0.27
C ARG A 124 -21.68 4.98 -0.80
N TYR A 125 -20.98 6.05 -0.47
CA TYR A 125 -19.57 6.19 -0.83
C TYR A 125 -18.70 5.15 -0.12
N ALA A 126 -18.89 4.96 1.19
CA ALA A 126 -18.13 4.00 1.98
C ALA A 126 -18.30 2.57 1.41
N MET A 127 -19.53 2.15 1.11
CA MET A 127 -19.83 0.85 0.53
C MET A 127 -19.25 0.70 -0.89
N THR A 128 -19.25 1.75 -1.68
CA THR A 128 -18.62 1.74 -3.01
C THR A 128 -17.11 1.54 -2.87
N GLN A 129 -16.46 2.21 -1.93
CA GLN A 129 -15.03 2.10 -1.74
C GLN A 129 -14.61 0.74 -1.19
N ILE A 130 -15.30 0.18 -0.19
CA ILE A 130 -14.94 -1.12 0.36
C ILE A 130 -15.07 -2.24 -0.66
N ARG A 131 -16.11 -2.25 -1.50
CA ARG A 131 -16.30 -3.21 -2.60
C ARG A 131 -15.14 -3.18 -3.60
N ARG A 132 -14.58 -2.00 -3.88
CA ARG A 132 -13.43 -1.83 -4.77
C ARG A 132 -12.13 -2.23 -4.08
N ARG A 133 -11.97 -1.90 -2.79
CA ARG A 133 -10.72 -2.09 -2.04
C ARG A 133 -10.53 -3.51 -1.54
N ILE A 134 -11.59 -4.29 -1.35
CA ILE A 134 -11.48 -5.66 -0.85
C ILE A 134 -10.55 -6.53 -1.71
N SER A 135 -10.45 -6.26 -3.01
CA SER A 135 -9.51 -6.97 -3.90
C SER A 135 -8.04 -6.70 -3.56
N TRP A 136 -7.71 -5.49 -3.10
CA TRP A 136 -6.37 -5.15 -2.66
C TRP A 136 -6.04 -5.79 -1.32
N PHE A 137 -6.94 -5.66 -0.34
CA PHE A 137 -6.78 -6.32 0.96
C PHE A 137 -6.65 -7.84 0.81
N GLY A 138 -7.42 -8.44 -0.09
CA GLY A 138 -7.40 -9.87 -0.37
C GLY A 138 -6.05 -10.42 -0.83
N LYS A 139 -5.18 -9.59 -1.42
CA LYS A 139 -3.83 -10.02 -1.82
C LYS A 139 -2.97 -10.52 -0.66
N ARG A 140 -3.25 -10.06 0.54
CA ARG A 140 -2.51 -10.47 1.76
C ARG A 140 -3.29 -11.41 2.66
N LEU A 141 -4.61 -11.52 2.51
CA LEU A 141 -5.43 -12.48 3.26
C LEU A 141 -5.30 -13.91 2.72
N GLY A 142 -5.10 -14.07 1.42
CA GLY A 142 -5.02 -15.39 0.77
C GLY A 142 -3.69 -16.12 0.94
N LYS A 143 -2.70 -15.54 1.62
CA LYS A 143 -1.38 -16.15 1.82
C LYS A 143 -1.30 -17.07 3.05
N GLU A 144 -2.34 -17.12 3.86
CA GLU A 144 -2.36 -17.98 5.04
C GLU A 144 -2.56 -19.44 4.62
N LEU A 145 -1.88 -20.34 5.31
CA LEU A 145 -2.02 -21.77 5.10
C LEU A 145 -3.10 -22.34 6.05
N ASP A 146 -3.92 -23.26 5.55
CA ASP A 146 -4.82 -24.04 6.38
C ASP A 146 -4.03 -25.08 7.21
N HIS A 147 -4.74 -25.83 8.06
CA HIS A 147 -4.16 -26.91 8.87
C HIS A 147 -3.51 -28.04 8.04
N ARG A 148 -3.71 -28.07 6.72
CA ARG A 148 -3.11 -29.00 5.76
C ARG A 148 -1.99 -28.36 4.93
N GLY A 149 -1.57 -27.13 5.29
CA GLY A 149 -0.53 -26.39 4.56
C GLY A 149 -0.95 -25.87 3.20
N ARG A 150 -2.25 -25.77 2.90
CA ARG A 150 -2.74 -25.26 1.62
C ARG A 150 -3.07 -23.77 1.75
N PRO A 151 -2.78 -22.96 0.71
CA PRO A 151 -3.17 -21.55 0.72
C PRO A 151 -4.67 -21.38 0.92
N VAL A 152 -5.03 -20.53 1.86
CA VAL A 152 -6.43 -20.19 2.14
C VAL A 152 -6.84 -19.09 1.17
N GLY A 153 -7.54 -19.45 0.09
CA GLY A 153 -8.07 -18.46 -0.85
C GLY A 153 -9.10 -17.56 -0.18
N CYS A 154 -9.16 -16.30 -0.57
CA CYS A 154 -10.14 -15.34 -0.06
C CYS A 154 -11.17 -14.91 -1.15
N LYS A 155 -11.33 -15.68 -2.23
CA LYS A 155 -12.28 -15.36 -3.31
C LYS A 155 -13.71 -15.27 -2.80
N PRO A 156 -14.25 -16.24 -2.01
CA PRO A 156 -15.61 -16.15 -1.47
C PRO A 156 -15.82 -14.92 -0.58
N LEU A 157 -14.83 -14.56 0.26
CA LEU A 157 -14.89 -13.34 1.06
C LEU A 157 -15.00 -12.10 0.17
N ARG A 158 -14.18 -12.00 -0.88
CA ARG A 158 -14.23 -10.86 -1.81
C ARG A 158 -15.58 -10.75 -2.49
N GLU A 159 -16.15 -11.86 -2.92
CA GLU A 159 -17.48 -11.93 -3.54
C GLU A 159 -18.58 -11.52 -2.56
N ARG A 160 -18.53 -12.02 -1.33
CA ARG A 160 -19.49 -11.67 -0.28
C ARG A 160 -19.45 -10.17 0.05
N VAL A 161 -18.25 -9.59 0.21
CA VAL A 161 -18.11 -8.14 0.45
C VAL A 161 -18.55 -7.30 -0.76
N ARG A 162 -18.34 -7.77 -1.98
CA ARG A 162 -18.85 -7.07 -3.18
C ARG A 162 -20.38 -7.09 -3.28
N ALA A 163 -21.02 -8.16 -2.81
CA ALA A 163 -22.48 -8.31 -2.77
C ALA A 163 -23.12 -7.64 -1.54
N ALA A 164 -22.33 -7.22 -0.54
CA ALA A 164 -22.83 -6.59 0.67
C ALA A 164 -23.65 -5.34 0.36
N VAL A 165 -24.81 -5.17 1.00
CA VAL A 165 -25.69 -4.02 0.82
C VAL A 165 -25.43 -2.96 1.88
N ALA A 166 -25.22 -3.38 3.13
CA ALA A 166 -24.97 -2.52 4.27
C ALA A 166 -23.61 -2.79 4.94
N PRO A 167 -23.07 -1.86 5.75
CA PRO A 167 -21.86 -2.08 6.52
C PRO A 167 -21.87 -3.33 7.40
N ALA A 168 -23.03 -3.65 7.97
CA ALA A 168 -23.22 -4.86 8.78
C ALA A 168 -22.92 -6.15 8.01
N ASP A 169 -23.28 -6.21 6.71
CA ASP A 169 -22.99 -7.37 5.86
C ASP A 169 -21.48 -7.56 5.66
N VAL A 170 -20.74 -6.45 5.55
CA VAL A 170 -19.27 -6.48 5.45
C VAL A 170 -18.67 -7.03 6.74
N HIS A 171 -19.12 -6.54 7.91
CA HIS A 171 -18.66 -7.04 9.21
C HIS A 171 -18.96 -8.52 9.37
N ALA A 172 -20.19 -8.97 9.05
CA ALA A 172 -20.56 -10.38 9.11
C ALA A 172 -19.68 -11.27 8.21
N ALA A 173 -19.36 -10.81 6.99
CA ALA A 173 -18.47 -11.53 6.09
C ALA A 173 -17.03 -11.66 6.65
N LEU A 174 -16.52 -10.61 7.30
CA LEU A 174 -15.20 -10.64 7.93
C LEU A 174 -15.19 -11.56 9.15
N ASP A 175 -16.27 -11.59 9.95
CA ASP A 175 -16.40 -12.48 11.10
C ASP A 175 -16.49 -13.95 10.65
N GLU A 176 -17.28 -14.23 9.63
CA GLU A 176 -17.40 -15.56 9.03
C GLU A 176 -16.04 -16.05 8.49
N PHE A 177 -15.28 -15.16 7.83
CA PHE A 177 -13.94 -15.48 7.33
C PHE A 177 -12.95 -15.77 8.48
N LEU A 178 -13.01 -15.00 9.56
CA LEU A 178 -12.19 -15.23 10.75
C LEU A 178 -12.50 -16.56 11.39
N ALA A 179 -13.77 -16.95 11.48
CA ALA A 179 -14.24 -18.23 12.00
C ALA A 179 -13.92 -19.44 11.09
N GLY A 180 -13.35 -19.22 9.92
CA GLY A 180 -12.93 -20.30 9.00
C GLY A 180 -13.88 -20.53 7.82
N GLY A 181 -15.01 -19.82 7.74
CA GLY A 181 -15.88 -19.79 6.57
C GLY A 181 -15.34 -18.91 5.44
N LEU A 182 -16.06 -18.84 4.31
CA LEU A 182 -15.72 -18.03 3.13
C LEU A 182 -14.26 -18.25 2.63
N ARG A 183 -13.70 -19.40 2.92
CA ARG A 183 -12.36 -19.84 2.49
C ARG A 183 -12.53 -20.81 1.33
N GLY A 184 -11.62 -20.72 0.37
CA GLY A 184 -11.62 -21.61 -0.79
C GLY A 184 -11.53 -20.84 -2.11
N GLY A 185 -11.17 -21.57 -3.16
CA GLY A 185 -10.87 -21.07 -4.51
C GLY A 185 -9.39 -21.21 -4.80
N GLU A 186 -9.06 -21.63 -6.01
CA GLU A 186 -7.70 -21.62 -6.51
C GLU A 186 -7.13 -20.21 -6.38
N MET A 187 -5.89 -20.10 -5.93
CA MET A 187 -5.19 -18.84 -6.02
C MET A 187 -5.12 -18.45 -7.49
N GLU A 188 -5.91 -17.47 -7.92
CA GLU A 188 -5.63 -16.79 -9.16
C GLU A 188 -4.25 -16.15 -8.99
N VAL A 189 -3.26 -16.72 -9.63
CA VAL A 189 -1.99 -16.07 -9.88
C VAL A 189 -2.33 -14.92 -10.83
N GLU A 190 -2.69 -13.76 -10.24
CA GLU A 190 -2.83 -12.54 -11.05
C GLU A 190 -1.44 -12.29 -11.63
N ALA A 191 -1.33 -12.52 -12.95
CA ALA A 191 -0.17 -12.11 -13.71
C ALA A 191 0.11 -10.62 -13.39
N GLU A 192 1.33 -10.36 -12.98
CA GLU A 192 1.81 -9.01 -12.72
C GLU A 192 1.76 -8.21 -14.03
N VAL A 193 0.83 -7.27 -14.12
CA VAL A 193 0.81 -6.22 -15.15
C VAL A 193 1.23 -4.89 -14.49
#